data_a895ce9871d49286adc09f9a57406ec4
#
_entry.id   a895ce9871d49286adc09f9a57406ec4
#
_cell.length_a   1.000
_cell.length_b   1.000
_cell.length_c   1.000
_cell.angle_alpha   90.00
_cell.angle_beta   90.00
_cell.angle_gamma   90.00
#
_symmetry.space_group_name_H-M   'P 1'
#
loop_
_entity.id
_entity.type
_entity.pdbx_description
1 polymer ?
#
loop_
_entity_poly.entity_id
_entity_poly.type
_entity_poly.pdbx_seq_one_letter_code
_entity_poly.pdbx_strand_id
1 'polypeptide(L)' 'MAWRIVEHADTVWNVTYAAERRANTSAWQLVLSFRAAAGPKASFWAPFPLESSSKSSLFSLAERIPHDRLAAVLAEHFR' A
#
# COMPACT_ATOMS: atom_id res chain seq x y z
N MET A 1 -7.15 -12.84 -1.08
CA MET A 1 -6.34 -11.61 -1.11
C MET A 1 -5.34 -11.62 0.03
N ALA A 2 -4.09 -11.43 -0.30
CA ALA A 2 -3.04 -11.47 0.70
C ALA A 2 -2.92 -10.14 1.42
N TRP A 3 -2.85 -10.21 2.74
CA TRP A 3 -2.59 -9.04 3.55
C TRP A 3 -1.10 -9.01 3.88
N ARG A 4 -0.56 -7.84 3.98
CA ARG A 4 0.80 -7.66 4.44
C ARG A 4 0.75 -7.03 5.83
N ILE A 5 1.68 -7.44 6.67
CA ILE A 5 1.77 -6.90 8.03
C ILE A 5 3.12 -6.22 8.18
N VAL A 6 3.09 -4.96 8.59
CA VAL A 6 4.30 -4.16 8.75
C VAL A 6 4.29 -3.54 10.14
N GLU A 7 5.42 -3.61 10.82
CA GLU A 7 5.58 -3.00 12.13
C GLU A 7 6.31 -1.67 12.01
N HIS A 8 5.83 -0.66 12.72
CA HIS A 8 6.47 0.64 12.75
C HIS A 8 6.19 1.31 14.08
N ALA A 9 7.26 1.71 14.79
CA ALA A 9 7.15 2.42 16.07
C ALA A 9 6.21 1.71 17.04
N ASP A 10 6.41 0.41 17.22
CA ASP A 10 5.63 -0.43 18.14
C ASP A 10 4.17 -0.60 17.75
N THR A 11 3.80 -0.19 16.55
CA THR A 11 2.45 -0.37 16.03
C THR A 11 2.49 -1.34 14.86
N VAL A 12 1.57 -2.28 14.85
CA VAL A 12 1.42 -3.24 13.76
C VAL A 12 0.38 -2.68 12.79
N TRP A 13 0.74 -2.66 11.51
CA TRP A 13 -0.13 -2.13 10.46
C TRP A 13 -0.50 -3.24 9.48
N ASN A 14 -1.78 -3.31 9.17
CA ASN A 14 -2.25 -4.16 8.08
C ASN A 14 -2.22 -3.34 6.80
N VAL A 15 -1.63 -3.92 5.75
CA VAL A 15 -1.47 -3.25 4.47
C VAL A 15 -2.27 -4.00 3.42
N THR A 16 -3.15 -3.30 2.74
CA THR A 16 -3.88 -3.85 1.62
C THR A 16 -3.62 -2.98 0.39
N TYR A 17 -4.02 -3.48 -0.76
CA TYR A 17 -3.76 -2.81 -2.04
C TYR A 17 -5.05 -2.35 -2.67
N ALA A 18 -5.00 -1.20 -3.33
CA ALA A 18 -6.09 -0.71 -4.15
C ALA A 18 -5.53 -0.21 -5.46
N ALA A 19 -6.37 -0.17 -6.47
CA ALA A 19 -5.99 0.36 -7.77
C ALA A 19 -6.83 1.58 -8.05
N GLU A 20 -6.17 2.66 -8.44
CA GLU A 20 -6.84 3.90 -8.80
C GLU A 20 -6.56 4.20 -10.27
N ARG A 21 -7.61 4.47 -11.01
CA ARG A 21 -7.47 4.79 -12.42
C ARG A 21 -7.02 6.24 -12.57
N ARG A 22 -5.98 6.43 -13.34
CA ARG A 22 -5.48 7.77 -13.59
C ARG A 22 -6.33 8.45 -14.66
N ALA A 23 -6.62 9.72 -14.45
CA ALA A 23 -7.45 10.49 -15.37
C ALA A 23 -6.81 10.52 -16.76
N ASN A 24 -7.65 10.37 -17.79
CA ASN A 24 -7.24 10.45 -19.19
C ASN A 24 -6.22 9.41 -19.62
N THR A 25 -6.12 8.29 -18.88
CA THR A 25 -5.24 7.19 -19.25
C THR A 25 -5.96 5.88 -19.01
N SER A 26 -5.39 4.80 -19.54
CA SER A 26 -5.86 3.45 -19.25
C SER A 26 -5.02 2.80 -18.16
N ALA A 27 -4.15 3.57 -17.52
CA ALA A 27 -3.26 3.04 -16.50
C ALA A 27 -3.92 3.04 -15.13
N TRP A 28 -3.59 2.01 -14.36
CA TRP A 28 -4.00 1.90 -12.96
C TRP A 28 -2.79 2.14 -12.10
N GLN A 29 -2.94 2.98 -11.09
CA GLN A 29 -1.88 3.25 -10.14
C GLN A 29 -2.15 2.53 -8.84
N LEU A 30 -1.10 1.98 -8.24
CA LEU A 30 -1.20 1.30 -6.96
C LEU A 30 -1.38 2.31 -5.83
N VAL A 31 -2.33 2.02 -4.95
CA VAL A 31 -2.51 2.78 -3.72
C VAL A 31 -2.44 1.79 -2.57
N LEU A 32 -1.62 2.09 -1.59
CA LEU A 32 -1.48 1.26 -0.40
C LEU A 32 -2.42 1.78 0.68
N SER A 33 -3.15 0.87 1.30
CA SER A 33 -4.03 1.20 2.41
C SER A 33 -3.41 0.65 3.69
N PHE A 34 -3.11 1.53 4.63
CA PHE A 34 -2.52 1.16 5.92
C PHE A 34 -3.56 1.34 7.00
N ARG A 35 -3.72 0.31 7.82
CA ARG A 35 -4.66 0.35 8.93
C ARG A 35 -4.00 -0.23 10.17
N ALA A 36 -4.03 0.52 11.26
CA ALA A 36 -3.47 0.02 12.52
C ALA A 36 -4.28 -1.19 13.00
N ALA A 37 -3.57 -2.25 13.39
CA ALA A 37 -4.23 -3.49 13.79
C ALA A 37 -4.82 -3.40 15.18
N ALA A 38 -4.25 -2.55 16.03
CA ALA A 38 -4.70 -2.42 17.41
C ALA A 38 -4.44 -1.00 17.91
N GLY A 39 -5.07 -0.64 19.02
CA GLY A 39 -4.92 0.69 19.59
C GLY A 39 -5.86 1.69 18.95
N PRO A 40 -5.51 2.97 18.96
CA PRO A 40 -6.34 3.98 18.32
C PRO A 40 -6.57 3.65 16.85
N LYS A 41 -7.79 3.80 16.39
CA LYS A 41 -8.09 3.54 15.00
C LYS A 41 -7.40 4.58 14.14
N ALA A 42 -6.43 4.14 13.37
CA ALA A 42 -5.70 5.00 12.46
C ALA A 42 -5.60 4.31 11.12
N SER A 43 -5.83 5.05 10.07
CA SER A 43 -5.69 4.52 8.72
C SER A 43 -5.33 5.65 7.78
N PHE A 44 -4.62 5.32 6.72
CA PHE A 44 -4.30 6.29 5.68
C PHE A 44 -4.02 5.56 4.39
N TRP A 45 -4.06 6.32 3.30
CA TRP A 45 -3.80 5.83 1.96
C TRP A 45 -2.53 6.48 1.46
N ALA A 46 -1.69 5.72 0.78
CA ALA A 46 -0.45 6.25 0.22
C ALA A 46 -0.29 5.74 -1.21
N PRO A 47 -0.12 6.64 -2.18
CA PRO A 47 0.16 6.18 -3.53
C PRO A 47 1.56 5.59 -3.59
N PHE A 48 1.72 4.56 -4.42
CA PHE A 48 3.01 3.91 -4.61
C PHE A 48 3.37 4.03 -6.09
N PRO A 49 4.63 4.29 -6.43
CA PRO A 49 5.02 4.50 -7.83
C PRO A 49 5.05 3.21 -8.63
N LEU A 50 3.91 2.61 -8.82
CA LEU A 50 3.75 1.37 -9.55
C LEU A 50 2.47 1.47 -10.36
N GLU A 51 2.56 1.23 -11.66
CA GLU A 51 1.42 1.35 -12.56
C GLU A 51 1.35 0.15 -13.48
N SER A 52 0.15 -0.15 -13.94
CA SER A 52 -0.07 -1.23 -14.89
C SER A 52 -1.32 -0.94 -15.71
N SER A 53 -1.41 -1.55 -16.87
CA SER A 53 -2.60 -1.42 -17.73
C SER A 53 -3.76 -2.28 -17.25
N SER A 54 -3.55 -3.18 -16.30
CA SER A 54 -4.62 -4.00 -15.74
C SER A 54 -4.50 -4.08 -14.22
N LYS A 55 -5.63 -4.18 -13.55
CA LYS A 55 -5.66 -4.31 -12.10
C LYS A 55 -4.99 -5.60 -11.63
N SER A 56 -5.25 -6.71 -12.32
CA SER A 56 -4.69 -8.00 -11.89
C SER A 56 -3.17 -7.99 -11.97
N SER A 57 -2.61 -7.41 -13.03
CA SER A 57 -1.16 -7.27 -13.14
C SER A 57 -0.63 -6.37 -12.04
N LEU A 58 -1.34 -5.29 -11.74
CA LEU A 58 -0.92 -4.35 -10.70
C LEU A 58 -0.86 -5.05 -9.33
N PHE A 59 -1.88 -5.84 -9.01
CA PHE A 59 -1.90 -6.54 -7.73
C PHE A 59 -0.83 -7.63 -7.65
N SER A 60 -0.54 -8.29 -8.76
CA SER A 60 0.56 -9.25 -8.82
C SER A 60 1.91 -8.58 -8.55
N LEU A 61 2.10 -7.40 -9.13
CA LEU A 61 3.32 -6.62 -8.88
C LEU A 61 3.38 -6.13 -7.44
N ALA A 62 2.23 -5.76 -6.88
CA ALA A 62 2.17 -5.29 -5.50
C ALA A 62 2.64 -6.35 -4.52
N GLU A 63 2.33 -7.61 -4.78
CA GLU A 63 2.74 -8.70 -3.90
C GLU A 63 4.24 -8.93 -3.92
N ARG A 64 4.93 -8.39 -4.91
CA ARG A 64 6.39 -8.49 -5.01
C ARG A 64 7.12 -7.32 -4.35
N ILE A 65 6.39 -6.36 -3.80
CA ILE A 65 7.03 -5.23 -3.13
C ILE A 65 7.77 -5.76 -1.91
N PRO A 66 9.08 -5.48 -1.77
CA PRO A 66 9.83 -5.91 -0.60
C PRO A 66 9.24 -5.31 0.67
N HIS A 67 9.29 -6.08 1.75
CA HIS A 67 8.74 -5.66 3.01
C HIS A 67 9.32 -4.33 3.51
N ASP A 68 10.61 -4.13 3.31
CA ASP A 68 11.27 -2.90 3.74
C ASP A 68 10.81 -1.68 2.96
N ARG A 69 10.32 -1.87 1.73
CA ARG A 69 9.73 -0.77 0.97
C ARG A 69 8.40 -0.32 1.56
N LEU A 70 7.60 -1.26 2.04
CA LEU A 70 6.35 -0.95 2.73
C LEU A 70 6.64 -0.22 4.03
N ALA A 71 7.63 -0.68 4.77
CA ALA A 71 8.05 -0.03 6.01
C ALA A 71 8.55 1.39 5.74
N ALA A 72 9.23 1.59 4.62
CA ALA A 72 9.72 2.91 4.25
C ALA A 72 8.57 3.89 3.97
N VAL A 73 7.50 3.40 3.35
CA VAL A 73 6.32 4.24 3.10
C VAL A 73 5.70 4.69 4.42
N LEU A 74 5.61 3.78 5.39
CA LEU A 74 5.11 4.12 6.72
C LEU A 74 6.00 5.16 7.39
N ALA A 75 7.32 4.94 7.37
CA ALA A 75 8.27 5.86 7.98
C ALA A 75 8.16 7.25 7.37
N GLU A 76 7.97 7.31 6.06
CA GLU A 76 7.83 8.57 5.35
C GLU A 76 6.55 9.30 5.76
N HIS A 77 5.48 8.57 5.99
CA HIS A 77 4.20 9.16 6.39
C HIS A 77 4.29 9.83 7.76
N PHE A 78 5.05 9.24 8.68
CA PHE A 78 5.19 9.75 10.04
C PHE A 78 6.41 10.64 10.24
N ARG A 79 7.03 11.04 9.19
CA ARG A 79 8.22 11.87 9.24
C ARG A 79 7.91 13.32 9.61
#